data_848f84dc844f5a6e4f4920a03bef5fc7
#
_entry.id   848f84dc844f5a6e4f4920a03bef5fc7
#
_cell.length_a   1.000
_cell.length_b   1.000
_cell.length_c   1.000
_cell.angle_alpha   90.00
_cell.angle_beta   90.00
_cell.angle_gamma   90.00
#
_symmetry.space_group_name_H-M   'P 1'
#
loop_
_entity.id
_entity.type
_entity.pdbx_description
1 polymer ?
#
loop_
_entity_poly.entity_id
_entity_poly.type
_entity_poly.pdbx_seq_one_letter_code
_entity_poly.pdbx_strand_id
1 'polypeptide(L)' 'MSEHTYRVTEIVGSSPDGVDQAIRNGVKRASQTLHNLDWFEVTEIRGHLENGEVGHVQVTMKVGFRLDET' A
#
# COMPACT_ATOMS: atom_id res chain seq x y z
N MET A 1 -30.19 2.48 -2.34
CA MET A 1 -29.05 1.67 -1.91
C MET A 1 -28.11 1.44 -3.08
N SER A 2 -26.88 1.52 -2.82
CA SER A 2 -25.93 1.38 -3.90
C SER A 2 -25.01 0.21 -3.63
N GLU A 3 -24.69 -0.48 -4.69
CA GLU A 3 -23.70 -1.53 -4.67
C GLU A 3 -22.48 -1.00 -5.40
N HIS A 4 -21.34 -1.24 -4.82
CA HIS A 4 -20.12 -0.67 -5.34
C HIS A 4 -19.26 -1.74 -5.99
N THR A 5 -18.57 -1.35 -7.03
CA THR A 5 -17.58 -2.20 -7.69
C THR A 5 -16.21 -1.62 -7.39
N TYR A 6 -15.27 -2.50 -7.12
CA TYR A 6 -13.93 -2.12 -6.73
C TYR A 6 -12.91 -2.65 -7.71
N ARG A 7 -11.86 -1.92 -7.84
CA ARG A 7 -10.68 -2.39 -8.56
C ARG A 7 -9.54 -2.53 -7.55
N VAL A 8 -8.69 -3.52 -7.76
CA VAL A 8 -7.58 -3.78 -6.87
C VAL A 8 -6.29 -3.65 -7.66
N THR A 9 -5.31 -2.97 -7.08
CA THR A 9 -3.99 -2.91 -7.66
C THR A 9 -2.97 -3.16 -6.57
N GLU A 10 -1.75 -3.49 -6.96
CA GLU A 10 -0.69 -3.75 -6.00
C GLU A 10 0.31 -2.61 -5.99
N ILE A 11 0.77 -2.29 -4.80
CA ILE A 11 1.82 -1.30 -4.63
C ILE A 11 2.82 -1.83 -3.60
N VAL A 12 4.00 -1.24 -3.60
CA VAL A 12 5.03 -1.55 -2.62
C VAL A 12 5.42 -0.25 -1.94
N GLY A 13 5.20 -0.19 -0.63
CA GLY A 13 5.67 0.93 0.15
C GLY A 13 6.98 0.57 0.82
N SER A 14 7.84 1.54 1.06
CA SER A 14 9.08 1.25 1.74
C SER A 14 9.43 2.37 2.71
N SER A 15 10.22 2.01 3.72
CA SER A 15 10.65 2.98 4.71
C SER A 15 11.79 2.38 5.53
N PRO A 16 12.78 3.19 5.92
CA PRO A 16 13.76 2.76 6.90
C PRO A 16 13.19 2.74 8.31
N ASP A 17 11.99 3.26 8.51
CA ASP A 17 11.42 3.45 9.84
C ASP A 17 10.47 2.35 10.28
N GLY A 18 10.27 1.33 9.44
CA GLY A 18 9.48 0.18 9.84
C GLY A 18 8.27 -0.06 8.96
N VAL A 19 7.53 -1.13 9.32
CA VAL A 19 6.41 -1.61 8.53
C VAL A 19 5.28 -0.58 8.49
N ASP A 20 4.95 0.01 9.62
CA ASP A 20 3.86 0.96 9.68
C ASP A 20 4.13 2.15 8.76
N GLN A 21 5.35 2.68 8.82
CA GLN A 21 5.69 3.83 8.00
C GLN A 21 5.71 3.45 6.52
N ALA A 22 6.16 2.22 6.20
CA ALA A 22 6.18 1.75 4.83
C ALA A 22 4.75 1.71 4.26
N ILE A 23 3.80 1.23 5.06
CA ILE A 23 2.40 1.20 4.64
C ILE A 23 1.89 2.61 4.40
N ARG A 24 2.13 3.52 5.33
CA ARG A 24 1.64 4.88 5.21
C ARG A 24 2.24 5.60 4.01
N ASN A 25 3.53 5.38 3.76
CA ASN A 25 4.18 5.97 2.60
C ASN A 25 3.56 5.47 1.29
N GLY A 26 3.31 4.16 1.22
CA GLY A 26 2.73 3.57 0.01
C GLY A 26 1.33 4.10 -0.26
N VAL A 27 0.50 4.11 0.78
CA VAL A 27 -0.87 4.58 0.64
C VAL A 27 -0.91 6.06 0.27
N LYS A 28 -0.07 6.86 0.92
CA LYS A 28 -0.05 8.29 0.64
C LYS A 28 0.33 8.55 -0.82
N ARG A 29 1.34 7.84 -1.31
CA ARG A 29 1.78 8.03 -2.69
C ARG A 29 0.70 7.57 -3.67
N ALA A 30 0.06 6.42 -3.38
CA ALA A 30 -0.98 5.91 -4.25
C ALA A 30 -2.17 6.86 -4.31
N SER A 31 -2.48 7.52 -3.21
CA SER A 31 -3.62 8.42 -3.16
C SER A 31 -3.44 9.66 -4.02
N GLN A 32 -2.21 9.93 -4.48
CA GLN A 32 -1.96 11.08 -5.35
C GLN A 32 -2.43 10.83 -6.77
N THR A 33 -2.59 9.57 -7.17
CA THR A 33 -2.96 9.25 -8.54
C THR A 33 -4.22 8.38 -8.63
N LEU A 34 -4.61 7.72 -7.54
CA LEU A 34 -5.79 6.87 -7.53
C LEU A 34 -6.87 7.52 -6.67
N HIS A 35 -8.09 7.51 -7.17
CA HIS A 35 -9.21 8.10 -6.46
C HIS A 35 -9.99 7.02 -5.73
N ASN A 36 -10.61 7.41 -4.62
CA ASN A 36 -11.54 6.56 -3.88
C ASN A 36 -10.87 5.32 -3.29
N LEU A 37 -9.63 5.47 -2.82
CA LEU A 37 -8.97 4.38 -2.10
C LEU A 37 -9.81 4.06 -0.88
N ASP A 38 -10.10 2.78 -0.68
CA ASP A 38 -11.05 2.37 0.32
C ASP A 38 -10.44 1.41 1.35
N TRP A 39 -9.56 0.51 0.92
CA TRP A 39 -8.96 -0.45 1.84
C TRP A 39 -7.62 -0.90 1.30
N PHE A 40 -6.83 -1.49 2.18
CA PHE A 40 -5.58 -2.11 1.78
C PHE A 40 -5.45 -3.46 2.47
N GLU A 41 -4.63 -4.32 1.89
CA GLU A 41 -4.36 -5.63 2.44
C GLU A 41 -2.88 -5.92 2.23
N VAL A 42 -2.16 -6.17 3.32
CA VAL A 42 -0.75 -6.49 3.22
C VAL A 42 -0.61 -7.94 2.78
N THR A 43 0.16 -8.16 1.73
CA THR A 43 0.37 -9.51 1.21
C THR A 43 1.78 -10.02 1.47
N GLU A 44 2.76 -9.12 1.63
CA GLU A 44 4.13 -9.56 1.82
C GLU A 44 4.91 -8.47 2.53
N ILE A 45 5.75 -8.89 3.46
CA ILE A 45 6.67 -7.99 4.14
C ILE A 45 8.07 -8.55 3.92
N ARG A 46 8.98 -7.69 3.46
CA ARG A 46 10.37 -8.08 3.34
C ARG A 46 11.24 -6.86 3.61
N GLY A 47 12.51 -7.09 3.80
CA GLY A 47 13.40 -6.00 4.11
C GLY A 47 14.76 -6.20 3.51
N HIS A 48 15.51 -5.13 3.44
CA HIS A 48 16.88 -5.14 2.98
C HIS A 48 17.80 -5.12 4.20
N LEU A 49 18.77 -6.03 4.22
CA LEU A 49 19.69 -6.13 5.34
C LEU A 49 21.01 -5.48 4.96
N GLU A 50 21.53 -4.70 5.91
CA GLU A 50 22.85 -4.06 5.76
C GLU A 50 23.64 -4.30 7.03
N ASN A 51 24.77 -4.94 6.89
CA ASN A 51 25.68 -5.18 8.02
C ASN A 51 24.98 -5.85 9.19
N GLY A 52 24.11 -6.81 8.89
CA GLY A 52 23.41 -7.56 9.93
C GLY A 52 22.24 -6.86 10.56
N GLU A 53 21.85 -5.72 10.01
CA GLU A 53 20.73 -4.95 10.53
C GLU A 53 19.73 -4.67 9.43
N VAL A 54 18.51 -4.34 9.83
CA VAL A 54 17.47 -3.99 8.87
C VAL A 54 17.72 -2.57 8.37
N GLY A 55 18.01 -2.44 7.07
CA GLY A 55 18.23 -1.14 6.48
C GLY A 55 16.92 -0.45 6.15
N HIS A 56 16.02 -1.17 5.48
CA HIS A 56 14.68 -0.65 5.24
C HIS A 56 13.74 -1.83 5.00
N VAL A 57 12.46 -1.53 5.11
CA VAL A 57 11.40 -2.52 4.98
C VAL A 57 10.58 -2.19 3.74
N GLN A 58 10.18 -3.23 3.01
CA GLN A 58 9.28 -3.10 1.88
C GLN A 58 8.02 -3.89 2.17
N VAL A 59 6.89 -3.26 1.97
CA VAL A 59 5.59 -3.89 2.22
C VAL A 59 4.82 -3.91 0.92
N THR A 60 4.52 -5.11 0.44
CA THR A 60 3.68 -5.29 -0.73
C THR A 60 2.24 -5.35 -0.24
N MET A 61 1.38 -4.59 -0.87
CA MET A 61 0.00 -4.55 -0.45
C MET A 61 -0.91 -4.38 -1.66
N LYS A 62 -2.11 -4.90 -1.53
CA LYS A 62 -3.18 -4.64 -2.47
C LYS A 62 -3.97 -3.47 -1.93
N VAL A 63 -4.32 -2.55 -2.81
CA VAL A 63 -5.23 -1.48 -2.46
C VAL A 63 -6.46 -1.59 -3.31
N GLY A 64 -7.60 -1.48 -2.65
CA GLY A 64 -8.88 -1.50 -3.33
C GLY A 64 -9.44 -0.10 -3.43
N PHE A 65 -9.92 0.25 -4.59
CA PHE A 65 -10.54 1.55 -4.76
C PHE A 65 -11.84 1.40 -5.51
N ARG A 66 -12.78 2.23 -5.12
CA ARG A 66 -14.13 2.15 -5.65
C ARG A 66 -14.18 2.82 -7.01
N LEU A 67 -14.80 2.11 -7.95
CA LEU A 67 -15.01 2.69 -9.27
C LEU A 67 -16.15 3.69 -9.20
N ASP A 68 -15.97 4.81 -9.89
CA ASP A 68 -17.01 5.81 -9.94
C ASP A 68 -18.23 5.27 -10.65
N GLU A 69 -19.38 5.67 -10.18
CA GLU A 69 -20.63 5.38 -10.85
C GLU A 69 -20.96 6.52 -11.80
N THR A 70 -21.38 6.18 -12.98
CA THR A 70 -21.75 7.20 -13.95
C THR A 70 -23.17 7.05 -14.42
#